data_1006f34e57e541243d7a5db3b3d36a4c
#
_entry.id   1006f34e57e541243d7a5db3b3d36a4c
#
_cell.length_a   1.000
_cell.length_b   1.000
_cell.length_c   1.000
_cell.angle_alpha   90.00
_cell.angle_beta   90.00
_cell.angle_gamma   90.00
#
_symmetry.space_group_name_H-M   'P 1'
#
loop_
_entity.id
_entity.type
_entity.pdbx_description
1 polymer ?
#
loop_
_entity_poly.entity_id
_entity_poly.type
_entity_poly.pdbx_seq_one_letter_code
_entity_poly.pdbx_strand_id
1 'polypeptide(L)'
;MRSVIQLAHVSLDGFLAGPDGEFDFVVFDDELQDHIYPLVLPVDTAIYGRTTYQLMEGYWPSVLDDPEASAHGRTHARWYASVKKIVASRTLPRTRTPALTIEGDDIVGTIAAAKREPGGDMMIFASPTLTHALAAAGLVDEWRLTWQPVILGGGLPLFGGKEARSRLELRSSRTFRSGVIATHHVVKR
;
A
#
# COMPACT_ATOMS: atom_id res chain seq x y z
N MET A 1 9.23 5.80 17.11
CA MET A 1 8.26 6.43 16.17
C MET A 1 7.95 5.35 15.13
N ARG A 2 6.69 5.17 14.76
CA ARG A 2 6.22 4.16 13.81
C ARG A 2 6.72 4.48 12.40
N SER A 3 7.12 3.48 11.60
CA SER A 3 7.44 3.69 10.19
C SER A 3 6.16 3.78 9.36
N VAL A 4 6.17 4.62 8.34
CA VAL A 4 5.18 4.66 7.26
C VAL A 4 5.81 4.06 6.02
N ILE A 5 5.28 2.93 5.58
CA ILE A 5 5.81 2.10 4.50
C ILE A 5 4.86 2.19 3.30
N GLN A 6 5.36 2.55 2.13
CA GLN A 6 4.62 2.42 0.87
C GLN A 6 4.81 1.02 0.31
N LEU A 7 3.74 0.26 0.16
CA LEU A 7 3.73 -1.01 -0.58
C LEU A 7 2.98 -0.82 -1.90
N ALA A 8 3.62 -1.19 -3.01
CA ALA A 8 3.01 -1.09 -4.33
C ALA A 8 3.56 -2.12 -5.33
N HIS A 9 2.67 -2.60 -6.20
CA HIS A 9 3.01 -3.35 -7.41
C HIS A 9 3.07 -2.35 -8.57
N VAL A 10 4.14 -2.36 -9.33
CA VAL A 10 4.46 -1.31 -10.31
C VAL A 10 4.90 -1.94 -11.61
N SER A 11 4.38 -1.46 -12.74
CA SER A 11 4.90 -1.84 -14.07
C SER A 11 6.33 -1.34 -14.25
N LEU A 12 7.07 -1.90 -15.22
CA LEU A 12 8.46 -1.48 -15.48
C LEU A 12 8.56 0.01 -15.81
N ASP A 13 7.54 0.57 -16.45
CA ASP A 13 7.43 1.99 -16.80
C ASP A 13 6.73 2.87 -15.74
N GLY A 14 6.50 2.32 -14.53
CA GLY A 14 6.18 3.10 -13.33
C GLY A 14 4.70 3.33 -13.04
N PHE A 15 3.79 2.51 -13.58
CA PHE A 15 2.36 2.62 -13.32
C PHE A 15 1.86 1.60 -12.29
N LEU A 16 0.87 2.00 -11.50
CA LEU A 16 0.17 1.19 -10.49
C LEU A 16 -1.09 0.53 -11.03
N ALA A 17 -1.64 1.07 -12.08
CA ALA A 17 -2.81 0.57 -12.80
C ALA A 17 -2.74 1.07 -14.23
N GLY A 18 -3.39 0.38 -15.15
CA GLY A 18 -3.55 0.82 -16.53
C GLY A 18 -4.49 2.03 -16.70
N PRO A 19 -4.71 2.50 -17.94
CA PRO A 19 -5.51 3.70 -18.22
C PRO A 19 -6.95 3.64 -17.70
N ASP A 20 -7.56 2.45 -17.72
CA ASP A 20 -8.93 2.22 -17.25
C ASP A 20 -8.99 1.75 -15.78
N GLY A 21 -7.85 1.76 -15.09
CA GLY A 21 -7.71 1.34 -13.69
C GLY A 21 -7.51 -0.18 -13.51
N GLU A 22 -7.23 -0.89 -14.60
CA GLU A 22 -6.99 -2.33 -14.60
C GLU A 22 -5.71 -2.68 -13.83
N PHE A 23 -5.75 -3.81 -13.12
CA PHE A 23 -4.69 -4.29 -12.22
C PHE A 23 -4.31 -5.75 -12.49
N ASP A 24 -4.71 -6.28 -13.64
CA ASP A 24 -4.53 -7.67 -14.06
C ASP A 24 -3.09 -8.01 -14.48
N PHE A 25 -2.24 -7.01 -14.65
CA PHE A 25 -0.84 -7.16 -15.03
C PHE A 25 0.05 -7.68 -13.88
N VAL A 26 -0.46 -7.70 -12.65
CA VAL A 26 0.33 -8.12 -11.49
C VAL A 26 0.41 -9.64 -11.44
N VAL A 27 1.63 -10.15 -11.56
CA VAL A 27 1.93 -11.56 -11.30
C VAL A 27 1.92 -11.76 -9.78
N PHE A 28 0.89 -12.43 -9.28
CA PHE A 28 0.66 -12.66 -7.86
C PHE A 28 0.74 -14.15 -7.53
N ASP A 29 1.90 -14.77 -7.88
CA ASP A 29 2.18 -16.18 -7.62
C ASP A 29 2.52 -16.46 -6.15
N ASP A 30 2.59 -17.73 -5.77
CA ASP A 30 2.89 -18.14 -4.39
C ASP A 30 4.25 -17.61 -3.90
N GLU A 31 5.26 -17.54 -4.79
CA GLU A 31 6.59 -17.06 -4.43
C GLU A 31 6.57 -15.56 -4.06
N LEU A 32 5.78 -14.76 -4.76
CA LEU A 32 5.57 -13.35 -4.42
C LEU A 32 4.72 -13.21 -3.16
N GLN A 33 3.67 -14.01 -3.01
CA GLN A 33 2.82 -14.01 -1.82
C GLN A 33 3.62 -14.35 -0.56
N ASP A 34 4.46 -15.38 -0.59
CA ASP A 34 5.37 -15.76 0.49
C ASP A 34 6.34 -14.63 0.89
N HIS A 35 6.69 -13.77 -0.06
CA HIS A 35 7.50 -12.58 0.20
C HIS A 35 6.70 -11.43 0.81
N ILE A 36 5.49 -11.17 0.31
CA ILE A 36 4.68 -10.01 0.70
C ILE A 36 4.01 -10.19 2.07
N TYR A 37 3.45 -11.36 2.37
CA TYR A 37 2.70 -11.55 3.61
C TYR A 37 3.52 -11.32 4.90
N PRO A 38 4.78 -11.78 5.01
CA PRO A 38 5.62 -11.45 6.17
C PRO A 38 5.86 -9.93 6.37
N LEU A 39 5.70 -9.13 5.31
CA LEU A 39 5.81 -7.68 5.38
C LEU A 39 4.50 -7.01 5.82
N VAL A 40 3.36 -7.59 5.44
CA VAL A 40 2.02 -7.03 5.69
C VAL A 40 1.48 -7.42 7.06
N LEU A 41 1.61 -8.69 7.44
CA LEU A 41 0.99 -9.22 8.66
C LEU A 41 1.40 -8.52 9.97
N PRO A 42 2.66 -8.04 10.15
CA PRO A 42 3.06 -7.31 11.36
C PRO A 42 2.53 -5.86 11.41
N VAL A 43 1.98 -5.33 10.31
CA VAL A 43 1.45 -3.97 10.23
C VAL A 43 0.17 -3.87 11.06
N ASP A 44 0.10 -2.89 11.93
CA ASP A 44 -1.09 -2.67 12.78
C ASP A 44 -2.03 -1.57 12.26
N THR A 45 -1.60 -0.80 11.26
CA THR A 45 -2.41 0.25 10.66
C THR A 45 -2.23 0.29 9.14
N ALA A 46 -3.30 0.01 8.42
CA ALA A 46 -3.37 0.13 6.97
C ALA A 46 -3.87 1.52 6.56
N ILE A 47 -3.22 2.12 5.56
CA ILE A 47 -3.52 3.46 5.08
C ILE A 47 -3.97 3.35 3.62
N TYR A 48 -5.13 3.91 3.30
CA TYR A 48 -5.75 3.83 1.99
C TYR A 48 -6.22 5.19 1.47
N GLY A 49 -6.14 5.40 0.17
CA GLY A 49 -7.03 6.30 -0.53
C GLY A 49 -8.42 5.67 -0.71
N ARG A 50 -9.42 6.50 -1.00
CA ARG A 50 -10.81 6.05 -1.14
C ARG A 50 -10.99 4.85 -2.08
N THR A 51 -10.46 4.93 -3.30
CA THR A 51 -10.63 3.88 -4.32
C THR A 51 -10.05 2.55 -3.87
N THR A 52 -8.80 2.57 -3.39
CA THR A 52 -8.16 1.35 -2.86
C THR A 52 -8.92 0.78 -1.67
N TYR A 53 -9.39 1.64 -0.74
CA TYR A 53 -10.22 1.20 0.38
C TYR A 53 -11.48 0.49 -0.07
N GLN A 54 -12.21 1.07 -1.04
CA GLN A 54 -13.45 0.48 -1.55
C GLN A 54 -13.21 -0.86 -2.24
N LEU A 55 -12.12 -1.00 -3.01
CA LEU A 55 -11.72 -2.28 -3.61
C LEU A 55 -11.41 -3.34 -2.54
N MET A 56 -10.61 -2.98 -1.54
CA MET A 56 -10.23 -3.89 -0.45
C MET A 56 -11.44 -4.30 0.40
N GLU A 57 -12.34 -3.35 0.72
CA GLU A 57 -13.55 -3.59 1.50
C GLU A 57 -14.58 -4.42 0.73
N GLY A 58 -14.61 -4.31 -0.60
CA GLY A 58 -15.47 -5.13 -1.46
C GLY A 58 -14.97 -6.56 -1.64
N TYR A 59 -13.68 -6.82 -1.44
CA TYR A 59 -13.07 -8.12 -1.73
C TYR A 59 -12.75 -8.93 -0.46
N TRP A 60 -11.96 -8.39 0.48
CA TRP A 60 -11.41 -9.18 1.58
C TRP A 60 -12.44 -9.76 2.55
N PRO A 61 -13.55 -9.08 2.88
CA PRO A 61 -14.58 -9.69 3.74
C PRO A 61 -15.18 -10.96 3.15
N SER A 62 -15.40 -11.02 1.83
CA SER A 62 -15.95 -12.22 1.17
C SER A 62 -14.99 -13.43 1.18
N VAL A 63 -13.69 -13.18 1.23
CA VAL A 63 -12.67 -14.25 1.26
C VAL A 63 -12.67 -15.01 2.60
N LEU A 64 -13.16 -14.40 3.68
CA LEU A 64 -13.25 -15.08 4.99
C LEU A 64 -14.20 -16.29 4.96
N ASP A 65 -15.29 -16.18 4.21
CA ASP A 65 -16.35 -17.18 4.13
C ASP A 65 -16.22 -18.08 2.88
N ASP A 66 -15.22 -17.84 2.02
CA ASP A 66 -14.98 -18.62 0.82
C ASP A 66 -14.22 -19.91 1.14
N PRO A 67 -14.86 -21.11 0.98
CA PRO A 67 -14.21 -22.38 1.22
C PRO A 67 -13.06 -22.68 0.24
N GLU A 68 -13.09 -22.09 -0.95
CA GLU A 68 -12.09 -22.29 -2.00
C GLU A 68 -10.92 -21.28 -1.90
N ALA A 69 -10.99 -20.32 -0.98
CA ALA A 69 -9.91 -19.36 -0.79
C ALA A 69 -8.59 -20.05 -0.45
N SER A 70 -7.49 -19.56 -1.00
CA SER A 70 -6.15 -20.04 -0.67
C SER A 70 -5.81 -19.81 0.80
N ALA A 71 -4.84 -20.55 1.33
CA ALA A 71 -4.33 -20.34 2.68
C ALA A 71 -3.80 -18.90 2.87
N HIS A 72 -3.11 -18.37 1.85
CA HIS A 72 -2.64 -16.99 1.80
C HIS A 72 -3.81 -16.00 1.83
N GLY A 73 -4.81 -16.19 0.98
CA GLY A 73 -6.02 -15.36 0.92
C GLY A 73 -6.72 -15.26 2.27
N ARG A 74 -7.01 -16.42 2.91
CA ARG A 74 -7.61 -16.44 4.24
C ARG A 74 -6.77 -15.75 5.32
N THR A 75 -5.45 -15.91 5.26
CA THR A 75 -4.55 -15.25 6.21
C THR A 75 -4.60 -13.73 6.06
N HIS A 76 -4.56 -13.23 4.83
CA HIS A 76 -4.69 -11.79 4.56
C HIS A 76 -6.07 -11.26 4.95
N ALA A 77 -7.14 -11.99 4.64
CA ALA A 77 -8.50 -11.58 4.98
C ALA A 77 -8.71 -11.44 6.51
N ARG A 78 -8.13 -12.36 7.32
CA ARG A 78 -8.14 -12.24 8.78
C ARG A 78 -7.36 -11.01 9.26
N TRP A 79 -6.18 -10.76 8.70
CA TRP A 79 -5.43 -9.54 8.98
C TRP A 79 -6.23 -8.30 8.60
N TYR A 80 -6.82 -8.27 7.39
CA TYR A 80 -7.62 -7.15 6.90
C TYR A 80 -8.83 -6.85 7.83
N ALA A 81 -9.48 -7.86 8.34
CA ALA A 81 -10.59 -7.72 9.27
C ALA A 81 -10.18 -7.10 10.62
N SER A 82 -8.94 -7.33 11.07
CA SER A 82 -8.45 -6.90 12.38
C SER A 82 -7.59 -5.63 12.36
N VAL A 83 -6.97 -5.30 11.22
CA VAL A 83 -6.07 -4.16 11.11
C VAL A 83 -6.82 -2.83 11.25
N LYS A 84 -6.25 -1.87 11.98
CA LYS A 84 -6.75 -0.49 12.01
C LYS A 84 -6.63 0.13 10.61
N LYS A 85 -7.65 0.85 10.16
CA LYS A 85 -7.67 1.49 8.85
C LYS A 85 -7.73 3.01 8.97
N ILE A 86 -6.91 3.70 8.20
CA ILE A 86 -6.98 5.16 8.00
C ILE A 86 -7.21 5.41 6.52
N VAL A 87 -8.30 6.10 6.19
CA VAL A 87 -8.76 6.30 4.80
C VAL A 87 -8.79 7.79 4.46
N ALA A 88 -8.07 8.17 3.43
CA ALA A 88 -8.14 9.51 2.87
C ALA A 88 -9.35 9.61 1.93
N SER A 89 -10.38 10.39 2.33
CA SER A 89 -11.56 10.61 1.50
C SER A 89 -12.31 11.88 1.89
N ARG A 90 -12.69 12.67 0.88
CA ARG A 90 -13.59 13.83 1.03
C ARG A 90 -15.05 13.49 0.74
N THR A 91 -15.33 12.30 0.24
CA THR A 91 -16.67 11.90 -0.24
C THR A 91 -17.29 10.78 0.58
N LEU A 92 -16.50 9.97 1.28
CA LEU A 92 -17.01 9.00 2.23
C LEU A 92 -17.43 9.72 3.53
N PRO A 93 -18.46 9.20 4.25
CA PRO A 93 -18.85 9.74 5.54
C PRO A 93 -17.67 9.76 6.51
N ARG A 94 -17.43 10.90 7.15
CA ARG A 94 -16.39 11.00 8.19
C ARG A 94 -16.68 9.99 9.29
N THR A 95 -15.67 9.23 9.65
CA THR A 95 -15.75 8.18 10.65
C THR A 95 -14.50 8.23 11.52
N ARG A 96 -14.68 8.09 12.83
CA ARG A 96 -13.57 7.96 13.77
C ARG A 96 -13.93 6.97 14.86
N THR A 97 -13.47 5.74 14.69
CA THR A 97 -13.57 4.65 15.65
C THR A 97 -12.16 4.09 15.93
N PRO A 98 -11.99 3.20 16.92
CA PRO A 98 -10.70 2.53 17.13
C PRO A 98 -10.20 1.77 15.91
N ALA A 99 -11.11 1.18 15.12
CA ALA A 99 -10.79 0.35 13.94
C ALA A 99 -10.70 1.14 12.63
N LEU A 100 -11.44 2.25 12.49
CA LEU A 100 -11.56 2.98 11.23
C LEU A 100 -11.56 4.50 11.45
N THR A 101 -10.68 5.18 10.74
CA THR A 101 -10.67 6.65 10.61
C THR A 101 -10.83 7.01 9.14
N ILE A 102 -11.86 7.79 8.79
CA ILE A 102 -12.03 8.39 7.46
C ILE A 102 -11.81 9.89 7.61
N GLU A 103 -10.75 10.40 6.96
CA GLU A 103 -10.33 11.81 7.06
C GLU A 103 -10.24 12.43 5.66
N GLY A 104 -10.86 13.60 5.49
CA GLY A 104 -10.93 14.29 4.20
C GLY A 104 -10.05 15.52 4.07
N ASP A 105 -9.90 16.28 5.15
CA ASP A 105 -9.30 17.61 5.07
C ASP A 105 -7.84 17.63 5.52
N ASP A 106 -7.51 16.93 6.62
CA ASP A 106 -6.16 16.91 7.20
C ASP A 106 -5.64 15.47 7.36
N ILE A 107 -5.54 14.74 6.26
CA ILE A 107 -4.95 13.40 6.27
C ILE A 107 -3.47 13.42 6.66
N VAL A 108 -2.74 14.46 6.26
CA VAL A 108 -1.31 14.61 6.57
C VAL A 108 -1.12 14.77 8.09
N GLY A 109 -1.87 15.65 8.74
CA GLY A 109 -1.85 15.83 10.18
C GLY A 109 -2.31 14.57 10.93
N THR A 110 -3.34 13.89 10.43
CA THR A 110 -3.83 12.61 10.99
C THR A 110 -2.75 11.53 10.97
N ILE A 111 -2.05 11.35 9.85
CA ILE A 111 -0.95 10.37 9.75
C ILE A 111 0.25 10.80 10.61
N ALA A 112 0.59 12.10 10.62
CA ALA A 112 1.67 12.61 11.46
C ALA A 112 1.41 12.42 12.96
N ALA A 113 0.16 12.54 13.40
CA ALA A 113 -0.26 12.26 14.77
C ALA A 113 -0.15 10.76 15.08
N ALA A 114 -0.75 9.91 14.24
CA ALA A 114 -0.72 8.46 14.39
C ALA A 114 0.72 7.90 14.41
N LYS A 115 1.64 8.50 13.64
CA LYS A 115 3.05 8.13 13.60
C LYS A 115 3.77 8.34 14.94
N ARG A 116 3.29 9.26 15.79
CA ARG A 116 3.85 9.54 17.12
C ARG A 116 3.26 8.66 18.22
N GLU A 117 2.12 8.02 17.96
CA GLU A 117 1.51 7.09 18.92
C GLU A 117 2.35 5.81 19.08
N PRO A 118 2.24 5.09 20.20
CA PRO A 118 2.77 3.73 20.32
C PRO A 118 2.09 2.80 19.33
N GLY A 119 2.83 1.84 18.77
CA GLY A 119 2.28 0.83 17.86
C GLY A 119 3.33 0.27 16.92
N GLY A 120 2.89 -0.67 16.08
CA GLY A 120 3.64 -1.24 14.98
C GLY A 120 3.72 -0.30 13.77
N ASP A 121 4.27 -0.79 12.67
CA ASP A 121 4.40 0.00 11.45
C ASP A 121 3.04 0.26 10.80
N MET A 122 2.99 1.30 9.99
CA MET A 122 1.86 1.74 9.20
C MET A 122 2.17 1.50 7.72
N MET A 123 1.22 0.99 6.95
CA MET A 123 1.45 0.68 5.54
C MET A 123 0.42 1.33 4.63
N ILE A 124 0.91 2.05 3.62
CA ILE A 124 0.11 2.58 2.53
C ILE A 124 0.04 1.50 1.44
N PHE A 125 -1.16 1.17 1.01
CA PHE A 125 -1.38 0.25 -0.10
C PHE A 125 -1.71 1.03 -1.37
N ALA A 126 -0.88 0.90 -2.41
CA ALA A 126 -1.05 1.63 -3.67
C ALA A 126 -1.31 3.14 -3.43
N SER A 127 -2.50 3.65 -3.74
CA SER A 127 -3.00 4.99 -3.36
C SER A 127 -2.06 6.17 -3.72
N PRO A 128 -1.64 6.35 -4.98
CA PRO A 128 -0.56 7.27 -5.35
C PRO A 128 -0.82 8.73 -4.95
N THR A 129 -2.02 9.24 -5.14
CA THR A 129 -2.35 10.64 -4.75
C THR A 129 -2.13 10.88 -3.25
N LEU A 130 -2.48 9.90 -2.41
CA LEU A 130 -2.23 9.96 -0.97
C LEU A 130 -0.74 9.85 -0.68
N THR A 131 -0.07 8.90 -1.33
CA THR A 131 1.38 8.69 -1.18
C THR A 131 2.17 9.94 -1.54
N HIS A 132 1.82 10.63 -2.64
CA HIS A 132 2.46 11.88 -3.04
C HIS A 132 2.32 12.96 -1.95
N ALA A 133 1.12 13.12 -1.37
CA ALA A 133 0.90 14.10 -0.29
C ALA A 133 1.73 13.76 0.96
N LEU A 134 1.77 12.50 1.36
CA LEU A 134 2.53 12.04 2.52
C LEU A 134 4.05 12.11 2.28
N ALA A 135 4.52 11.77 1.08
CA ALA A 135 5.92 11.88 0.70
C ALA A 135 6.39 13.34 0.66
N ALA A 136 5.58 14.25 0.09
CA ALA A 136 5.86 15.69 0.10
C ALA A 136 5.95 16.26 1.52
N ALA A 137 5.16 15.72 2.47
CA ALA A 137 5.21 16.06 3.88
C ALA A 137 6.35 15.36 4.65
N GLY A 138 7.20 14.56 4.00
CA GLY A 138 8.30 13.82 4.62
C GLY A 138 7.84 12.71 5.58
N LEU A 139 6.62 12.21 5.42
CA LEU A 139 6.02 11.21 6.31
C LEU A 139 6.30 9.76 5.88
N VAL A 140 6.59 9.51 4.60
CA VAL A 140 6.96 8.18 4.09
C VAL A 140 8.41 7.88 4.46
N ASP A 141 8.65 6.75 5.12
CA ASP A 141 9.97 6.31 5.56
C ASP A 141 10.59 5.25 4.64
N GLU A 142 9.75 4.36 4.12
CA GLU A 142 10.19 3.20 3.35
C GLU A 142 9.32 3.00 2.09
N TRP A 143 9.94 2.47 1.05
CA TRP A 143 9.31 2.08 -0.21
C TRP A 143 9.58 0.61 -0.45
N ARG A 144 8.54 -0.21 -0.46
CA ARG A 144 8.57 -1.63 -0.80
C ARG A 144 7.81 -1.82 -2.09
N LEU A 145 8.54 -1.96 -3.17
CA LEU A 145 7.99 -1.99 -4.52
C LEU A 145 8.25 -3.36 -5.15
N THR A 146 7.27 -3.88 -5.86
CA THR A 146 7.45 -5.03 -6.74
C THR A 146 7.31 -4.58 -8.18
N TRP A 147 8.39 -4.63 -8.91
CA TRP A 147 8.46 -4.25 -10.31
C TRP A 147 8.00 -5.44 -11.16
N GLN A 148 6.89 -5.26 -11.85
CA GLN A 148 6.29 -6.26 -12.72
C GLN A 148 6.99 -6.23 -14.09
N PRO A 149 7.24 -7.40 -14.72
CA PRO A 149 7.94 -7.48 -16.01
C PRO A 149 7.00 -7.12 -17.18
N VAL A 150 6.40 -5.93 -17.14
CA VAL A 150 5.43 -5.43 -18.12
C VAL A 150 5.59 -3.94 -18.33
N ILE A 151 5.32 -3.47 -19.54
CA ILE A 151 5.18 -2.06 -19.89
C ILE A 151 3.70 -1.82 -20.20
N LEU A 152 3.07 -0.86 -19.51
CA LEU A 152 1.67 -0.49 -19.71
C LEU A 152 1.51 0.64 -20.73
N GLY A 153 2.53 1.48 -20.93
CA GLY A 153 2.48 2.61 -21.86
C GLY A 153 1.65 3.80 -21.38
N GLY A 154 0.96 3.68 -20.24
CA GLY A 154 0.10 4.70 -19.65
C GLY A 154 -0.66 4.20 -18.46
N GLY A 155 -1.40 5.06 -17.75
CA GLY A 155 -2.21 4.69 -16.62
C GLY A 155 -2.00 5.57 -15.39
N LEU A 156 -2.18 4.99 -14.20
CA LEU A 156 -2.03 5.67 -12.92
C LEU A 156 -0.57 5.57 -12.43
N PRO A 157 0.24 6.63 -12.53
CA PRO A 157 1.65 6.56 -12.20
C PRO A 157 1.90 6.48 -10.69
N LEU A 158 2.96 5.73 -10.29
CA LEU A 158 3.45 5.73 -8.91
C LEU A 158 3.95 7.11 -8.49
N PHE A 159 4.66 7.80 -9.39
CA PHE A 159 5.17 9.15 -9.17
C PHE A 159 4.54 10.12 -10.17
N GLY A 160 3.96 11.23 -9.68
CA GLY A 160 3.24 12.22 -10.48
C GLY A 160 4.10 13.39 -10.97
N GLY A 161 5.43 13.36 -10.73
CA GLY A 161 6.36 14.40 -11.15
C GLY A 161 6.29 15.70 -10.32
N LYS A 162 5.57 15.69 -9.20
CA LYS A 162 5.45 16.83 -8.27
C LYS A 162 6.10 16.55 -6.91
N GLU A 163 6.70 15.38 -6.76
CA GLU A 163 7.35 14.97 -5.51
C GLU A 163 8.63 15.75 -5.30
N ALA A 164 8.90 16.10 -4.05
CA ALA A 164 10.17 16.67 -3.67
C ALA A 164 11.30 15.64 -3.90
N ARG A 165 12.44 16.11 -4.40
CA ARG A 165 13.62 15.25 -4.59
C ARG A 165 14.03 14.63 -3.26
N SER A 166 13.98 13.30 -3.17
CA SER A 166 14.40 12.51 -2.02
C SER A 166 15.51 11.54 -2.42
N ARG A 167 16.48 11.35 -1.52
CA ARG A 167 17.50 10.31 -1.68
C ARG A 167 17.04 9.06 -0.97
N LEU A 168 17.17 7.93 -1.66
CA LEU A 168 16.81 6.63 -1.11
C LEU A 168 18.09 5.78 -0.97
N GLU A 169 18.08 4.89 0.02
CA GLU A 169 19.07 3.85 0.19
C GLU A 169 18.42 2.50 -0.09
N LEU A 170 18.95 1.74 -1.02
CA LEU A 170 18.53 0.36 -1.26
C LEU A 170 18.99 -0.52 -0.09
N ARG A 171 18.03 -1.14 0.58
CA ARG A 171 18.28 -2.09 1.70
C ARG A 171 18.36 -3.53 1.20
N SER A 172 17.46 -3.89 0.30
CA SER A 172 17.45 -5.23 -0.30
C SER A 172 16.75 -5.21 -1.66
N SER A 173 17.08 -6.22 -2.47
CA SER A 173 16.34 -6.57 -3.67
C SER A 173 16.25 -8.08 -3.79
N ARG A 174 15.17 -8.56 -4.41
CA ARG A 174 14.95 -9.99 -4.70
C ARG A 174 14.34 -10.14 -6.07
N THR A 175 14.89 -11.02 -6.88
CA THR A 175 14.31 -11.42 -8.16
C THR A 175 13.56 -12.75 -7.98
N PHE A 176 12.37 -12.84 -8.55
CA PHE A 176 11.50 -14.01 -8.54
C PHE A 176 11.55 -14.75 -9.87
N ARG A 177 11.17 -16.01 -9.88
CA ARG A 177 11.14 -16.84 -11.09
C ARG A 177 10.19 -16.29 -12.16
N SER A 178 9.14 -15.60 -11.75
CA SER A 178 8.20 -14.89 -12.63
C SER A 178 8.80 -13.68 -13.36
N GLY A 179 10.03 -13.27 -13.02
CA GLY A 179 10.66 -12.04 -13.53
C GLY A 179 10.33 -10.79 -12.72
N VAL A 180 9.46 -10.89 -11.71
CA VAL A 180 9.20 -9.80 -10.78
C VAL A 180 10.45 -9.48 -9.96
N ILE A 181 10.69 -8.19 -9.69
CA ILE A 181 11.78 -7.75 -8.82
C ILE A 181 11.18 -6.98 -7.64
N ALA A 182 11.34 -7.48 -6.42
CA ALA A 182 11.04 -6.72 -5.22
C ALA A 182 12.22 -5.87 -4.81
N THR A 183 11.96 -4.62 -4.39
CA THR A 183 12.96 -3.71 -3.87
C THR A 183 12.48 -3.08 -2.56
N HIS A 184 13.41 -2.92 -1.62
CA HIS A 184 13.19 -2.20 -0.37
C HIS A 184 14.14 -1.00 -0.29
N HIS A 185 13.58 0.19 -0.23
CA HIS A 185 14.33 1.43 -0.10
C HIS A 185 13.90 2.18 1.15
N VAL A 186 14.86 2.84 1.79
CA VAL A 186 14.64 3.71 2.96
C VAL A 186 14.99 5.15 2.58
N VAL A 187 14.17 6.10 3.03
CA VAL A 187 14.41 7.54 2.80
C VAL A 187 15.61 7.99 3.63
N LYS A 188 16.64 8.56 2.97
CA LYS A 188 17.76 9.20 3.65
C LYS A 188 17.34 10.60 4.14
N ARG A 189 17.38 10.79 5.42
CA ARG A 189 17.16 12.09 6.09
C ARG A 189 18.47 12.75 6.45
#